data_9b5d60e0a9a432f833452f4ab625b970
#
_entry.id   9b5d60e0a9a432f833452f4ab625b970
#
_cell.length_a   1.000
_cell.length_b   1.000
_cell.length_c   1.000
_cell.angle_alpha   90.00
_cell.angle_beta   90.00
_cell.angle_gamma   90.00
#
_symmetry.space_group_name_H-M   'P 1'
#
loop_
_entity.id
_entity.type
_entity.pdbx_description
1 polymer ?
#
loop_
_entity_poly.entity_id
_entity_poly.type
_entity_poly.pdbx_seq_one_letter_code
_entity_poly.pdbx_strand_id
1 'polypeptide(L)'
;MRIVALGTLRDFWKRHPDAEQPLKAWYDEARTAAWARPQDIKRHYASVSFVGRNRVVFNIKGNDHRLIVAVAYRFQSIYIKFLGTHAAYDRINAATVEDA
;
A
#
# COMPACT_ATOMS: atom_id res chain seq x y z
N MET A 1 7.46 -7.12 -7.96
CA MET A 1 7.70 -5.69 -8.22
C MET A 1 8.66 -5.13 -7.18
N ARG A 2 9.39 -4.09 -7.52
CA ARG A 2 10.30 -3.42 -6.60
C ARG A 2 9.51 -2.50 -5.67
N ILE A 3 9.73 -2.63 -4.35
CA ILE A 3 9.03 -1.80 -3.36
C ILE A 3 9.99 -0.72 -2.87
N VAL A 4 9.60 0.53 -3.01
CA VAL A 4 10.41 1.67 -2.57
C VAL A 4 9.81 2.26 -1.31
N ALA A 5 10.68 2.47 -0.32
CA ALA A 5 10.47 2.95 1.02
C ALA A 5 10.00 1.85 1.99
N LEU A 6 10.71 0.70 1.97
CA LEU A 6 10.45 -0.40 2.90
C LEU A 6 10.55 0.05 4.37
N GLY A 7 11.43 1.02 4.66
CA GLY A 7 11.57 1.57 6.01
C GLY A 7 10.26 2.12 6.57
N THR A 8 9.41 2.68 5.72
CA THR A 8 8.10 3.18 6.15
C THR A 8 7.23 2.06 6.73
N LEU A 9 7.26 0.88 6.13
CA LEU A 9 6.52 -0.29 6.64
C LEU A 9 7.03 -0.71 8.00
N ARG A 10 8.36 -0.82 8.16
CA ARG A 10 9.01 -1.21 9.42
C ARG A 10 8.72 -0.22 10.54
N ASP A 11 8.84 1.07 10.26
CA ASP A 11 8.61 2.11 11.25
C ASP A 11 7.15 2.06 11.74
N PHE A 12 6.22 1.78 10.83
CA PHE A 12 4.82 1.70 11.18
C PHE A 12 4.54 0.50 12.08
N TRP A 13 5.02 -0.69 11.75
CA TRP A 13 4.71 -1.86 12.56
C TRP A 13 5.42 -1.88 13.91
N LYS A 14 6.49 -1.10 14.08
CA LYS A 14 7.08 -0.90 15.39
C LYS A 14 6.14 -0.15 16.34
N ARG A 15 5.38 0.81 15.79
CA ARG A 15 4.38 1.57 16.53
C ARG A 15 3.04 0.87 16.63
N HIS A 16 2.75 0.02 15.65
CA HIS A 16 1.50 -0.73 15.53
C HIS A 16 1.82 -2.20 15.29
N PRO A 17 2.18 -2.96 16.36
CA PRO A 17 2.60 -4.36 16.20
C PRO A 17 1.56 -5.26 15.55
N ASP A 18 0.28 -4.93 15.67
CA ASP A 18 -0.81 -5.66 15.02
C ASP A 18 -0.75 -5.60 13.50
N ALA A 19 -0.05 -4.61 12.94
CA ALA A 19 0.12 -4.47 11.50
C ALA A 19 1.31 -5.25 10.95
N GLU A 20 2.19 -5.77 11.79
CA GLU A 20 3.44 -6.38 11.32
C GLU A 20 3.20 -7.54 10.38
N GLN A 21 2.45 -8.56 10.78
CA GLN A 21 2.23 -9.73 9.95
C GLN A 21 1.46 -9.41 8.67
N PRO A 22 0.36 -8.63 8.71
CA PRO A 22 -0.32 -8.22 7.48
C PRO A 22 0.57 -7.44 6.51
N LEU A 23 1.45 -6.56 7.01
CA LEU A 23 2.35 -5.80 6.15
C LEU A 23 3.45 -6.67 5.56
N LYS A 24 3.99 -7.61 6.32
CA LYS A 24 4.97 -8.57 5.81
C LYS A 24 4.37 -9.44 4.71
N ALA A 25 3.12 -9.89 4.90
CA ALA A 25 2.42 -10.68 3.90
C ALA A 25 2.21 -9.86 2.62
N TRP A 26 1.75 -8.60 2.76
CA TRP A 26 1.58 -7.71 1.63
C TRP A 26 2.91 -7.50 0.89
N TYR A 27 3.99 -7.26 1.63
CA TYR A 27 5.31 -7.04 1.05
C TYR A 27 5.77 -8.26 0.24
N ASP A 28 5.65 -9.44 0.79
CA ASP A 28 6.06 -10.67 0.12
C ASP A 28 5.25 -10.90 -1.16
N GLU A 29 3.94 -10.67 -1.11
CA GLU A 29 3.07 -10.81 -2.27
C GLU A 29 3.37 -9.78 -3.34
N ALA A 30 3.51 -8.52 -2.96
CA ALA A 30 3.78 -7.43 -3.90
C ALA A 30 5.17 -7.58 -4.53
N ARG A 31 6.15 -7.99 -3.74
CA ARG A 31 7.52 -8.15 -4.21
C ARG A 31 7.61 -9.20 -5.32
N THR A 32 6.87 -10.28 -5.20
CA THR A 32 6.88 -11.37 -6.19
C THR A 32 5.84 -11.20 -7.30
N ALA A 33 4.95 -10.23 -7.18
CA ALA A 33 3.93 -9.97 -8.20
C ALA A 33 4.52 -9.36 -9.46
N ALA A 34 3.81 -9.53 -10.57
CA ALA A 34 4.15 -8.92 -11.85
C ALA A 34 2.91 -8.21 -12.41
N TRP A 35 2.31 -7.34 -11.60
CA TRP A 35 1.10 -6.62 -11.99
C TRP A 35 1.39 -5.70 -13.17
N ALA A 36 0.63 -5.87 -14.25
CA ALA A 36 0.77 -5.07 -15.46
C ALA A 36 -0.29 -3.97 -15.56
N ARG A 37 -1.37 -4.08 -14.80
CA ARG A 37 -2.50 -3.15 -14.83
C ARG A 37 -3.32 -3.27 -13.55
N PRO A 38 -4.22 -2.29 -13.29
CA PRO A 38 -5.03 -2.29 -12.07
C PRO A 38 -5.84 -3.56 -11.85
N GLN A 39 -6.36 -4.17 -12.92
CA GLN A 39 -7.16 -5.39 -12.78
C GLN A 39 -6.40 -6.54 -12.15
N ASP A 40 -5.08 -6.62 -12.39
CA ASP A 40 -4.24 -7.66 -11.80
C ASP A 40 -4.20 -7.51 -10.27
N ILE A 41 -4.13 -6.28 -9.79
CA ILE A 41 -4.17 -6.00 -8.35
C ILE A 41 -5.54 -6.33 -7.78
N LYS A 42 -6.60 -5.93 -8.48
CA LYS A 42 -7.98 -6.16 -8.02
C LYS A 42 -8.30 -7.65 -7.89
N ARG A 43 -7.76 -8.47 -8.77
CA ARG A 43 -7.92 -9.93 -8.68
C ARG A 43 -7.23 -10.51 -7.46
N HIS A 44 -6.11 -9.93 -7.07
CA HIS A 44 -5.33 -10.39 -5.92
C HIS A 44 -5.90 -9.84 -4.61
N TYR A 45 -6.36 -8.59 -4.61
CA TYR A 45 -6.91 -7.90 -3.44
C TYR A 45 -8.25 -7.27 -3.77
N ALA A 46 -9.33 -7.99 -3.46
CA ALA A 46 -10.67 -7.57 -3.86
C ALA A 46 -11.10 -6.24 -3.21
N SER A 47 -10.55 -5.90 -2.05
CA SER A 47 -10.94 -4.71 -1.29
C SER A 47 -10.16 -3.44 -1.64
N VAL A 48 -9.24 -3.50 -2.62
CA VAL A 48 -8.46 -2.30 -2.97
C VAL A 48 -9.34 -1.22 -3.59
N SER A 49 -8.93 0.02 -3.41
CA SER A 49 -9.51 1.18 -4.10
C SER A 49 -8.46 1.81 -4.99
N PHE A 50 -8.88 2.30 -6.15
CA PHE A 50 -8.00 3.01 -7.06
C PHE A 50 -8.33 4.50 -7.02
N VAL A 51 -7.30 5.32 -6.85
CA VAL A 51 -7.44 6.77 -6.87
C VAL A 51 -6.53 7.34 -7.94
N GLY A 52 -6.64 8.62 -8.23
CA GLY A 52 -5.88 9.25 -9.30
C GLY A 52 -4.36 9.06 -9.16
N ARG A 53 -3.63 9.34 -10.24
CA ARG A 53 -2.16 9.30 -10.29
C ARG A 53 -1.58 7.89 -10.08
N ASN A 54 -2.27 6.87 -10.58
CA ASN A 54 -1.86 5.46 -10.48
C ASN A 54 -1.70 4.99 -9.03
N ARG A 55 -2.49 5.52 -8.12
CA ARG A 55 -2.42 5.14 -6.71
C ARG A 55 -3.43 4.07 -6.37
N VAL A 56 -3.03 3.18 -5.47
CA VAL A 56 -3.84 2.08 -4.98
C VAL A 56 -3.88 2.16 -3.47
N VAL A 57 -5.06 2.00 -2.89
CA VAL A 57 -5.26 1.98 -1.44
C VAL A 57 -5.55 0.55 -1.01
N PHE A 58 -4.68 0.00 -0.18
CA PHE A 58 -4.84 -1.33 0.40
C PHE A 58 -5.35 -1.22 1.83
N ASN A 59 -6.29 -2.09 2.18
CA ASN A 59 -6.69 -2.27 3.56
C ASN A 59 -5.72 -3.24 4.23
N ILE A 60 -5.20 -2.86 5.38
CA ILE A 60 -4.26 -3.68 6.14
C ILE A 60 -4.91 -4.04 7.47
N LYS A 61 -4.86 -5.32 7.84
CA LYS A 61 -5.54 -5.87 9.01
C LYS A 61 -7.03 -5.49 9.00
N GLY A 62 -7.75 -6.05 8.01
CA GLY A 62 -9.15 -5.69 7.80
C GLY A 62 -9.27 -4.21 7.47
N ASN A 63 -9.93 -3.45 8.33
CA ASN A 63 -10.15 -2.01 8.12
C ASN A 63 -9.31 -1.12 9.02
N ASP A 64 -8.39 -1.69 9.81
CA ASP A 64 -7.70 -0.93 10.85
C ASP A 64 -6.69 0.07 10.28
N HIS A 65 -5.99 -0.29 9.22
CA HIS A 65 -4.94 0.53 8.62
C HIS A 65 -5.11 0.67 7.12
N ARG A 66 -4.54 1.73 6.56
CA ARG A 66 -4.56 2.01 5.11
C ARG A 66 -3.14 2.21 4.60
N LEU A 67 -2.82 1.54 3.50
CA LEU A 67 -1.55 1.68 2.80
C LEU A 67 -1.85 2.26 1.42
N ILE A 68 -1.26 3.41 1.10
CA ILE A 68 -1.40 4.03 -0.21
C ILE A 68 -0.07 3.91 -0.93
N VAL A 69 -0.12 3.39 -2.15
CA VAL A 69 1.06 3.26 -3.01
C VAL A 69 0.78 3.87 -4.38
N ALA A 70 1.82 4.35 -5.03
CA ALA A 70 1.77 4.67 -6.46
C ALA A 70 2.44 3.54 -7.21
N VAL A 71 1.79 3.05 -8.27
CA VAL A 71 2.29 1.91 -9.03
C VAL A 71 2.78 2.38 -10.40
N ALA A 72 4.05 2.14 -10.68
CA ALA A 72 4.64 2.36 -11.98
C ALA A 72 4.68 1.01 -12.70
N TYR A 73 3.59 0.65 -13.34
CA TYR A 73 3.43 -0.67 -13.97
C TYR A 73 4.52 -0.96 -14.97
N ARG A 74 4.82 0.01 -15.84
CA ARG A 74 5.84 -0.13 -16.87
C ARG A 74 7.22 -0.45 -16.30
N PHE A 75 7.54 0.09 -15.12
CA PHE A 75 8.84 -0.09 -14.48
C PHE A 75 8.82 -1.14 -13.38
N GLN A 76 7.69 -1.79 -13.19
CA GLN A 76 7.50 -2.82 -12.16
C GLN A 76 7.96 -2.34 -10.79
N SER A 77 7.55 -1.11 -10.42
CA SER A 77 7.93 -0.46 -9.17
C SER A 77 6.70 0.05 -8.42
N ILE A 78 6.77 -0.04 -7.11
CA ILE A 78 5.72 0.42 -6.19
C ILE A 78 6.36 1.42 -5.23
N TYR A 79 5.76 2.60 -5.11
CA TYR A 79 6.24 3.66 -4.23
C TYR A 79 5.26 3.84 -3.09
N ILE A 80 5.72 3.65 -1.84
CA ILE A 80 4.88 3.87 -0.66
C ILE A 80 4.64 5.37 -0.51
N LYS A 81 3.38 5.77 -0.43
CA LYS A 81 3.00 7.19 -0.31
C LYS A 81 2.44 7.52 1.06
N PHE A 82 1.78 6.58 1.71
CA PHE A 82 1.17 6.79 3.01
C PHE A 82 0.93 5.45 3.68
N LEU A 83 1.12 5.40 4.99
CA LEU A 83 0.71 4.27 5.81
C LEU A 83 0.24 4.81 7.15
N GLY A 84 -0.99 4.55 7.49
CA GLY A 84 -1.59 5.08 8.70
C GLY A 84 -2.82 4.31 9.14
N THR A 85 -3.35 4.68 10.31
CA THR A 85 -4.60 4.15 10.79
C THR A 85 -5.76 4.66 9.93
N HIS A 86 -6.91 4.01 10.04
CA HIS A 86 -8.12 4.47 9.35
C HIS A 86 -8.44 5.94 9.70
N ALA A 87 -8.29 6.33 10.95
CA ALA A 87 -8.54 7.70 11.38
C ALA A 87 -7.57 8.69 10.72
N ALA A 88 -6.29 8.33 10.62
CA ALA A 88 -5.31 9.18 9.95
C ALA A 88 -5.60 9.28 8.45
N TYR A 89 -6.01 8.17 7.83
CA TYR A 89 -6.38 8.15 6.42
C TYR A 89 -7.54 9.09 6.12
N ASP A 90 -8.51 9.19 7.01
CA ASP A 90 -9.68 10.05 6.82
C ASP A 90 -9.33 11.55 6.80
N ARG A 91 -8.12 11.92 7.22
CA ARG A 91 -7.65 13.31 7.28
C ARG A 91 -6.80 13.74 6.10
N ILE A 92 -6.48 12.83 5.18
CA ILE A 92 -5.58 13.14 4.07
C ILE A 92 -6.30 12.95 2.74
N ASN A 93 -5.71 13.50 1.69
CA ASN A 93 -6.16 13.27 0.32
C ASN A 93 -5.32 12.15 -0.27
N ALA A 94 -5.93 10.99 -0.50
CA ALA A 94 -5.23 9.80 -0.98
C ALA A 94 -4.55 10.04 -2.35
N ALA A 95 -5.14 10.89 -3.19
CA ALA A 95 -4.60 11.14 -4.53
C ALA A 95 -3.34 12.01 -4.52
N THR A 96 -3.08 12.73 -3.45
CA THR A 96 -1.98 13.72 -3.42
C THR A 96 -1.01 13.57 -2.27
N VAL A 97 -1.32 12.76 -1.26
CA VAL A 97 -0.46 12.64 -0.07
C VAL A 97 0.94 12.14 -0.43
N GLU A 98 1.95 12.73 0.22
CA GLU A 98 3.37 12.38 0.03
C GLU A 98 4.03 12.23 1.42
N ASP A 99 3.50 11.34 2.22
CA ASP A 99 3.85 11.24 3.64
C ASP A 99 4.89 10.14 3.93
N ALA A 100 5.32 9.44 2.91
CA ALA A 100 6.30 8.36 3.07
C ALA A 100 7.65 8.75 2.52
#